data_cd6c7457817161aa1372d69d4bf70b54
#
_entry.id   cd6c7457817161aa1372d69d4bf70b54
#
_cell.length_a   1.000
_cell.length_b   1.000
_cell.length_c   1.000
_cell.angle_alpha   90.00
_cell.angle_beta   90.00
_cell.angle_gamma   90.00
#
_symmetry.space_group_name_H-M   'P 1'
#
loop_
_entity.id
_entity.type
_entity.pdbx_description
1 polymer ?
#
loop_
_entity_poly.entity_id
_entity_poly.type
_entity_poly.pdbx_seq_one_letter_code
_entity_poly.pdbx_strand_id
1 'polypeptide(L)'
;VFDFNFNIRSVIAIAPCDGQYQPGRMRTPLTDVNYLVLQGSHDADVSSYQGMRQFNRLMFTEGFEGFAAGLYIWGANHGQFNSSWGRTDFPSPRINFYNLGQLMTQEDQQTISKTYIGAFLDATLRGQHQYRPMFMDCRYARNWLPETVYLNQYRQPETFSVSTFSEDLDLTTASLPESRVCAEDLSIWREQALHLSWGDSDTRALFLGWNTTQSDTLAPAYHITWPEGALNTDLNTVIT
;
A
#
# COMPACT_ATOMS: atom_id res chain seq x y z
N VAL A 1 29.88 -4.20 -8.50
CA VAL A 1 28.67 -4.07 -9.35
C VAL A 1 28.66 -5.31 -10.22
N PHE A 2 27.61 -6.13 -10.11
CA PHE A 2 27.44 -7.28 -11.00
C PHE A 2 26.73 -6.79 -12.25
N ASP A 3 27.31 -7.06 -13.41
CA ASP A 3 26.66 -6.82 -14.69
C ASP A 3 25.97 -8.12 -15.11
N PHE A 4 24.65 -8.11 -15.03
CA PHE A 4 23.85 -9.27 -15.41
C PHE A 4 23.38 -9.09 -16.85
N ASN A 5 23.55 -10.11 -17.68
CA ASN A 5 23.07 -10.14 -19.08
C ASN A 5 21.55 -10.33 -19.17
N PHE A 6 20.78 -9.76 -18.22
CA PHE A 6 19.31 -9.81 -18.24
C PHE A 6 18.74 -8.56 -17.57
N ASN A 7 17.53 -8.20 -17.99
CA ASN A 7 16.77 -7.10 -17.39
C ASN A 7 15.72 -7.63 -16.42
N ILE A 8 15.68 -7.05 -15.23
CA ILE A 8 14.61 -7.29 -14.26
C ILE A 8 13.40 -6.45 -14.70
N ARG A 9 12.32 -7.09 -15.13
CA ARG A 9 11.11 -6.41 -15.59
C ARG A 9 10.06 -6.26 -14.50
N SER A 10 10.02 -7.21 -13.55
CA SER A 10 9.03 -7.27 -12.51
C SER A 10 9.61 -7.86 -11.24
N VAL A 11 9.21 -7.32 -10.10
CA VAL A 11 9.56 -7.82 -8.77
C VAL A 11 8.28 -8.06 -7.99
N ILE A 12 8.18 -9.22 -7.35
CA ILE A 12 7.10 -9.57 -6.43
C ILE A 12 7.72 -9.79 -5.06
N ALA A 13 7.27 -9.00 -4.09
CA ALA A 13 7.73 -9.04 -2.72
C ALA A 13 6.57 -9.50 -1.81
N ILE A 14 6.75 -10.62 -1.13
CA ILE A 14 5.76 -11.18 -0.22
C ILE A 14 6.28 -11.02 1.19
N ALA A 15 5.59 -10.20 1.99
CA ALA A 15 5.97 -9.88 3.36
C ALA A 15 7.46 -9.55 3.53
N PRO A 16 8.02 -8.63 2.72
CA PRO A 16 9.45 -8.41 2.65
C PRO A 16 9.95 -7.56 3.82
N CYS A 17 11.15 -7.87 4.31
CA CYS A 17 11.92 -6.97 5.17
C CYS A 17 12.60 -5.90 4.32
N ASP A 18 12.48 -4.63 4.72
CA ASP A 18 13.24 -3.55 4.12
C ASP A 18 14.50 -3.29 4.95
N GLY A 19 15.64 -3.37 4.32
CA GLY A 19 16.91 -3.04 4.95
C GLY A 19 17.69 -4.21 5.55
N GLN A 20 17.27 -5.46 5.36
CA GLN A 20 18.10 -6.62 5.70
C GLN A 20 19.42 -6.66 4.90
N TYR A 21 19.37 -6.16 3.67
CA TYR A 21 20.54 -6.08 2.81
C TYR A 21 20.73 -4.66 2.30
N GLN A 22 21.77 -3.99 2.77
CA GLN A 22 22.08 -2.60 2.40
C GLN A 22 23.53 -2.49 1.96
N PRO A 23 23.87 -2.82 0.71
CA PRO A 23 25.21 -2.70 0.20
C PRO A 23 25.66 -1.22 0.28
N GLY A 24 26.80 -0.98 0.94
CA GLY A 24 27.29 0.38 1.14
C GLY A 24 26.46 1.24 2.10
N ARG A 25 25.62 0.63 2.94
CA ARG A 25 24.69 1.32 3.87
C ARG A 25 23.63 2.18 3.18
N MET A 26 23.40 1.95 1.92
CA MET A 26 22.38 2.65 1.14
C MET A 26 21.22 1.72 0.81
N ARG A 27 20.00 2.23 0.92
CA ARG A 27 18.81 1.55 0.41
C ARG A 27 18.82 1.67 -1.09
N THR A 28 18.69 0.55 -1.79
CA THR A 28 18.74 0.52 -3.26
C THR A 28 17.36 0.96 -3.82
N PRO A 29 17.30 2.04 -4.61
CA PRO A 29 16.09 2.34 -5.37
C PRO A 29 15.92 1.32 -6.51
N LEU A 30 14.68 1.11 -6.92
CA LEU A 30 14.35 0.41 -8.16
C LEU A 30 13.82 1.44 -9.16
N THR A 31 14.32 1.41 -10.37
CA THR A 31 13.90 2.30 -11.46
C THR A 31 13.33 1.47 -12.59
N ASP A 32 12.16 1.87 -13.12
CA ASP A 32 11.49 1.25 -14.27
C ASP A 32 11.29 -0.27 -14.14
N VAL A 33 10.85 -0.68 -12.96
CA VAL A 33 10.53 -2.07 -12.64
C VAL A 33 9.09 -2.15 -12.15
N ASN A 34 8.31 -3.07 -12.72
CA ASN A 34 7.00 -3.38 -12.15
C ASN A 34 7.17 -3.98 -10.76
N TYR A 35 6.35 -3.56 -9.81
CA TYR A 35 6.51 -3.99 -8.42
C TYR A 35 5.17 -4.39 -7.80
N LEU A 36 5.11 -5.56 -7.20
CA LEU A 36 3.97 -5.99 -6.39
C LEU A 36 4.45 -6.31 -4.99
N VAL A 37 3.82 -5.74 -3.97
CA VAL A 37 4.04 -6.11 -2.58
C VAL A 37 2.76 -6.64 -1.94
N LEU A 38 2.85 -7.80 -1.31
CA LEU A 38 1.77 -8.41 -0.52
C LEU A 38 2.18 -8.43 0.95
N GLN A 39 1.29 -7.99 1.85
CA GLN A 39 1.54 -7.96 3.28
C GLN A 39 0.30 -8.39 4.06
N GLY A 40 0.49 -9.23 5.06
CA GLY A 40 -0.55 -9.64 5.99
C GLY A 40 -0.69 -8.67 7.17
N SER A 41 -1.92 -8.43 7.63
CA SER A 41 -2.18 -7.59 8.81
C SER A 41 -1.76 -8.27 10.12
N HIS A 42 -1.66 -9.57 10.14
CA HIS A 42 -1.29 -10.41 11.28
C HIS A 42 0.09 -11.04 11.11
N ASP A 43 0.94 -10.40 10.31
CA ASP A 43 2.34 -10.80 10.13
C ASP A 43 3.12 -10.50 11.40
N ALA A 44 3.52 -11.56 12.12
CA ALA A 44 4.27 -11.46 13.37
C ALA A 44 5.79 -11.55 13.16
N ASP A 45 6.24 -11.94 11.97
CA ASP A 45 7.67 -11.96 11.62
C ASP A 45 8.10 -10.61 11.02
N VAL A 46 7.41 -10.12 10.02
CA VAL A 46 7.67 -8.81 9.42
C VAL A 46 6.53 -7.85 9.75
N SER A 47 6.55 -7.33 10.97
CA SER A 47 5.61 -6.31 11.42
C SER A 47 5.91 -4.95 10.74
N SER A 48 4.95 -4.04 10.78
CA SER A 48 5.13 -2.64 10.32
C SER A 48 5.20 -2.44 8.80
N TYR A 49 4.69 -3.36 8.02
CA TYR A 49 4.52 -3.22 6.56
C TYR A 49 5.75 -2.63 5.84
N GLN A 50 6.90 -3.22 6.11
CA GLN A 50 8.19 -2.70 5.61
C GLN A 50 8.30 -2.69 4.08
N GLY A 51 7.56 -3.54 3.39
CA GLY A 51 7.52 -3.57 1.92
C GLY A 51 7.08 -2.26 1.28
N MET A 52 6.30 -1.43 1.98
CA MET A 52 5.90 -0.12 1.50
C MET A 52 7.06 0.88 1.42
N ARG A 53 8.10 0.71 2.22
CA ARG A 53 9.30 1.55 2.09
C ARG A 53 9.98 1.36 0.74
N GLN A 54 10.05 0.12 0.26
CA GLN A 54 10.56 -0.15 -1.10
C GLN A 54 9.60 0.38 -2.17
N PHE A 55 8.29 0.20 -1.99
CA PHE A 55 7.26 0.76 -2.89
C PHE A 55 7.39 2.27 -3.03
N ASN A 56 7.58 3.00 -1.93
CA ASN A 56 7.71 4.45 -1.93
C ASN A 56 9.01 4.95 -2.59
N ARG A 57 10.06 4.13 -2.62
CA ARG A 57 11.35 4.45 -3.26
C ARG A 57 11.42 4.08 -4.74
N LEU A 58 10.38 3.48 -5.31
CA LEU A 58 10.35 3.20 -6.74
C LEU A 58 10.39 4.50 -7.53
N MET A 59 11.13 4.50 -8.61
CA MET A 59 11.24 5.62 -9.53
C MET A 59 10.77 5.17 -10.92
N PHE A 60 9.96 5.99 -11.53
CA PHE A 60 9.53 5.77 -12.92
C PHE A 60 10.03 6.93 -13.77
N THR A 61 10.66 6.60 -14.89
CA THR A 61 11.05 7.60 -15.88
C THR A 61 9.94 7.81 -16.89
N GLU A 62 10.00 8.94 -17.58
CA GLU A 62 9.07 9.26 -18.66
C GLU A 62 9.08 8.14 -19.73
N GLY A 63 7.88 7.70 -20.13
CA GLY A 63 7.70 6.64 -21.12
C GLY A 63 7.76 5.21 -20.55
N PHE A 64 7.95 5.00 -19.27
CA PHE A 64 7.79 3.69 -18.68
C PHE A 64 6.29 3.34 -18.56
N GLU A 65 5.88 2.21 -19.15
CA GLU A 65 4.46 1.80 -19.19
C GLU A 65 4.04 0.86 -18.04
N GLY A 66 4.93 0.64 -17.08
CA GLY A 66 4.70 -0.27 -15.96
C GLY A 66 3.96 0.37 -14.79
N PHE A 67 3.83 -0.39 -13.71
CA PHE A 67 3.17 0.07 -12.50
C PHE A 67 3.73 -0.60 -11.23
N ALA A 68 3.42 -0.01 -10.08
CA ALA A 68 3.60 -0.61 -8.77
C ALA A 68 2.26 -0.77 -8.07
N ALA A 69 2.11 -1.89 -7.36
CA ALA A 69 0.93 -2.18 -6.55
C ALA A 69 1.31 -2.70 -5.17
N GLY A 70 0.56 -2.31 -4.17
CA GLY A 70 0.65 -2.81 -2.81
C GLY A 70 -0.70 -3.35 -2.36
N LEU A 71 -0.70 -4.50 -1.71
CA LEU A 71 -1.90 -5.10 -1.14
C LEU A 71 -1.66 -5.47 0.33
N TYR A 72 -2.44 -4.87 1.22
CA TYR A 72 -2.51 -5.23 2.63
C TYR A 72 -3.77 -6.06 2.87
N ILE A 73 -3.61 -7.26 3.46
CA ILE A 73 -4.63 -8.29 3.53
C ILE A 73 -4.98 -8.51 5.00
N TRP A 74 -6.20 -8.21 5.39
CA TRP A 74 -6.65 -8.46 6.75
C TRP A 74 -6.77 -9.96 7.04
N GLY A 75 -6.28 -10.39 8.20
CA GLY A 75 -6.28 -11.78 8.62
C GLY A 75 -5.17 -12.64 8.05
N ALA A 76 -4.36 -12.13 7.12
CA ALA A 76 -3.20 -12.86 6.61
C ALA A 76 -2.01 -12.72 7.57
N ASN A 77 -1.22 -13.79 7.72
CA ASN A 77 0.03 -13.84 8.47
C ASN A 77 1.24 -14.09 7.55
N HIS A 78 2.44 -14.16 8.10
CA HIS A 78 3.65 -14.44 7.33
C HIS A 78 3.68 -15.87 6.81
N GLY A 79 3.47 -16.83 7.68
CA GLY A 79 3.70 -18.25 7.41
C GLY A 79 2.77 -18.87 6.37
N GLN A 80 1.52 -18.44 6.31
CA GLN A 80 0.53 -19.04 5.41
C GLN A 80 0.67 -18.63 3.94
N PHE A 81 1.58 -17.70 3.61
CA PHE A 81 1.95 -17.46 2.22
C PHE A 81 2.65 -18.65 1.56
N ASN A 82 3.15 -19.58 2.36
CA ASN A 82 3.67 -20.85 1.87
C ASN A 82 2.97 -22.05 2.54
N SER A 83 3.20 -23.26 2.04
CA SER A 83 2.53 -24.48 2.51
C SER A 83 3.23 -25.16 3.69
N SER A 84 4.42 -24.71 4.08
CA SER A 84 5.27 -25.42 5.03
C SER A 84 5.29 -24.80 6.43
N TRP A 85 5.11 -23.48 6.56
CA TRP A 85 5.27 -22.76 7.82
C TRP A 85 4.00 -22.74 8.68
N GLY A 86 2.83 -22.82 8.06
CA GLY A 86 1.55 -22.93 8.77
C GLY A 86 1.09 -21.62 9.43
N ARG A 87 0.28 -21.78 10.48
CA ARG A 87 -0.46 -20.67 11.10
C ARG A 87 0.37 -19.83 12.09
N THR A 88 1.56 -20.26 12.43
CA THR A 88 2.42 -19.54 13.38
C THR A 88 3.68 -19.07 12.68
N ASP A 89 3.93 -17.76 12.77
CA ASP A 89 5.05 -17.13 12.06
C ASP A 89 6.40 -17.46 12.70
N PHE A 90 6.40 -17.88 13.96
CA PHE A 90 7.60 -18.35 14.65
C PHE A 90 7.28 -19.47 15.64
N PRO A 91 8.22 -20.40 15.87
CA PRO A 91 8.05 -21.44 16.86
C PRO A 91 7.99 -20.82 18.26
N SER A 92 6.94 -21.11 19.01
CA SER A 92 6.84 -20.69 20.39
C SER A 92 6.19 -21.78 21.23
N PRO A 93 6.74 -22.10 22.42
CA PRO A 93 6.08 -23.01 23.35
C PRO A 93 4.76 -22.46 23.90
N ARG A 94 4.50 -21.16 23.70
CA ARG A 94 3.29 -20.46 24.14
C ARG A 94 2.23 -20.35 23.04
N ILE A 95 2.32 -21.14 21.99
CA ILE A 95 1.42 -21.09 20.83
C ILE A 95 -0.08 -21.15 21.22
N ASN A 96 -0.40 -21.87 22.30
CA ASN A 96 -1.77 -22.02 22.77
C ASN A 96 -2.35 -20.75 23.42
N PHE A 97 -1.53 -19.74 23.67
CA PHE A 97 -1.96 -18.46 24.23
C PHE A 97 -2.19 -17.39 23.15
N TYR A 98 -1.86 -17.66 21.87
CA TYR A 98 -2.09 -16.73 20.78
C TYR A 98 -3.53 -16.82 20.31
N ASN A 99 -4.16 -15.67 20.11
CA ASN A 99 -5.46 -15.60 19.47
C ASN A 99 -5.31 -15.77 17.95
N LEU A 100 -5.34 -17.01 17.50
CA LEU A 100 -5.29 -17.37 16.08
C LEU A 100 -6.67 -17.31 15.38
N GLY A 101 -7.73 -16.97 16.12
CA GLY A 101 -9.10 -16.94 15.61
C GLY A 101 -9.33 -15.86 14.52
N GLN A 102 -8.50 -14.83 14.49
CA GLN A 102 -8.58 -13.76 13.49
C GLN A 102 -7.83 -14.07 12.19
N LEU A 103 -7.03 -15.14 12.18
CA LEU A 103 -6.31 -15.52 10.97
C LEU A 103 -7.27 -16.16 9.97
N MET A 104 -7.16 -15.72 8.72
CA MET A 104 -7.83 -16.41 7.62
C MET A 104 -7.27 -17.83 7.43
N THR A 105 -7.96 -18.63 6.64
CA THR A 105 -7.45 -19.97 6.30
C THR A 105 -6.22 -19.87 5.40
N GLN A 106 -5.37 -20.88 5.44
CA GLN A 106 -4.23 -20.96 4.54
C GLN A 106 -4.66 -21.01 3.07
N GLU A 107 -5.75 -21.70 2.78
CA GLU A 107 -6.31 -21.80 1.44
C GLU A 107 -6.74 -20.44 0.90
N ASP A 108 -7.45 -19.65 1.71
CA ASP A 108 -7.87 -18.31 1.35
C ASP A 108 -6.67 -17.39 1.10
N GLN A 109 -5.68 -17.39 2.01
CA GLN A 109 -4.49 -16.57 1.87
C GLN A 109 -3.69 -16.93 0.60
N GLN A 110 -3.58 -18.22 0.29
CA GLN A 110 -2.92 -18.68 -0.92
C GLN A 110 -3.73 -18.39 -2.17
N THR A 111 -5.06 -18.42 -2.10
CA THR A 111 -5.94 -18.04 -3.21
C THR A 111 -5.73 -16.56 -3.56
N ILE A 112 -5.71 -15.69 -2.55
CA ILE A 112 -5.41 -14.26 -2.76
C ILE A 112 -4.04 -14.08 -3.44
N SER A 113 -3.01 -14.73 -2.89
CA SER A 113 -1.65 -14.62 -3.42
C SER A 113 -1.55 -15.10 -4.86
N LYS A 114 -2.11 -16.26 -5.18
CA LYS A 114 -2.09 -16.82 -6.53
C LYS A 114 -2.83 -15.92 -7.52
N THR A 115 -3.97 -15.37 -7.12
CA THR A 115 -4.79 -14.46 -7.94
C THR A 115 -4.01 -13.19 -8.27
N TYR A 116 -3.45 -12.52 -7.26
CA TYR A 116 -2.71 -11.27 -7.49
C TYR A 116 -1.38 -11.50 -8.21
N ILE A 117 -0.63 -12.53 -7.85
CA ILE A 117 0.64 -12.85 -8.51
C ILE A 117 0.39 -13.24 -9.97
N GLY A 118 -0.60 -14.10 -10.24
CA GLY A 118 -0.94 -14.51 -11.61
C GLY A 118 -1.36 -13.33 -12.47
N ALA A 119 -2.28 -12.52 -11.99
CA ALA A 119 -2.74 -11.31 -12.69
C ALA A 119 -1.60 -10.30 -12.92
N PHE A 120 -0.70 -10.14 -11.94
CA PHE A 120 0.46 -9.26 -12.07
C PHE A 120 1.41 -9.72 -13.16
N LEU A 121 1.75 -11.01 -13.18
CA LEU A 121 2.62 -11.58 -14.22
C LEU A 121 1.95 -11.51 -15.60
N ASP A 122 0.66 -11.76 -15.71
CA ASP A 122 -0.07 -11.62 -16.95
C ASP A 122 -0.11 -10.17 -17.43
N ALA A 123 -0.33 -9.21 -16.56
CA ALA A 123 -0.33 -7.79 -16.89
C ALA A 123 1.07 -7.28 -17.31
N THR A 124 2.13 -7.70 -16.60
CA THR A 124 3.46 -7.10 -16.76
C THR A 124 4.38 -7.84 -17.72
N LEU A 125 4.21 -9.17 -17.88
CA LEU A 125 5.06 -9.99 -18.74
C LEU A 125 4.37 -10.43 -20.02
N ARG A 126 3.03 -10.57 -20.00
CA ARG A 126 2.23 -11.04 -21.15
C ARG A 126 1.40 -9.94 -21.80
N GLY A 127 1.44 -8.71 -21.27
CA GLY A 127 0.71 -7.57 -21.82
C GLY A 127 -0.82 -7.66 -21.65
N GLN A 128 -1.31 -8.47 -20.73
CA GLN A 128 -2.75 -8.62 -20.47
C GLN A 128 -3.26 -7.48 -19.55
N HIS A 129 -3.34 -6.28 -20.10
CA HIS A 129 -3.66 -5.05 -19.35
C HIS A 129 -5.06 -5.05 -18.75
N GLN A 130 -5.97 -5.93 -19.15
CA GLN A 130 -7.29 -6.10 -18.56
C GLN A 130 -7.26 -6.47 -17.06
N TYR A 131 -6.12 -6.92 -16.54
CA TYR A 131 -5.95 -7.17 -15.10
C TYR A 131 -5.51 -5.94 -14.30
N ARG A 132 -5.05 -4.86 -14.93
CA ARG A 132 -4.63 -3.64 -14.21
C ARG A 132 -5.69 -3.08 -13.25
N PRO A 133 -6.98 -3.01 -13.62
CA PRO A 133 -8.01 -2.44 -12.75
C PRO A 133 -8.08 -3.08 -11.35
N MET A 134 -7.78 -4.37 -11.20
CA MET A 134 -7.81 -5.01 -9.88
C MET A 134 -6.70 -4.54 -8.93
N PHE A 135 -5.63 -3.97 -9.46
CA PHE A 135 -4.54 -3.37 -8.66
C PHE A 135 -4.87 -1.94 -8.25
N MET A 136 -5.69 -1.25 -9.02
CA MET A 136 -6.20 0.08 -8.69
C MET A 136 -7.31 0.00 -7.65
N ASP A 137 -8.21 -0.99 -7.80
CA ASP A 137 -9.36 -1.21 -6.93
C ASP A 137 -9.60 -2.71 -6.75
N CYS A 138 -9.38 -3.21 -5.53
CA CYS A 138 -9.56 -4.62 -5.18
C CYS A 138 -10.99 -5.14 -5.44
N ARG A 139 -12.01 -4.25 -5.51
CA ARG A 139 -13.40 -4.62 -5.81
C ARG A 139 -13.58 -5.22 -7.20
N TYR A 140 -12.66 -4.94 -8.14
CA TYR A 140 -12.66 -5.60 -9.46
C TYR A 140 -12.49 -7.12 -9.37
N ALA A 141 -11.72 -7.57 -8.38
CA ALA A 141 -11.42 -8.99 -8.19
C ALA A 141 -12.33 -9.68 -7.17
N ARG A 142 -13.37 -9.00 -6.64
CA ARG A 142 -14.20 -9.49 -5.53
C ARG A 142 -14.78 -10.90 -5.73
N ASN A 143 -15.06 -11.28 -6.98
CA ASN A 143 -15.62 -12.59 -7.30
C ASN A 143 -14.57 -13.72 -7.33
N TRP A 144 -13.28 -13.37 -7.27
CA TRP A 144 -12.15 -14.28 -7.30
C TRP A 144 -11.43 -14.37 -5.95
N LEU A 145 -11.78 -13.47 -5.04
CA LEU A 145 -11.10 -13.29 -3.76
C LEU A 145 -11.99 -13.71 -2.60
N PRO A 146 -11.43 -14.32 -1.55
CA PRO A 146 -12.11 -14.51 -0.28
C PRO A 146 -12.59 -13.18 0.31
N GLU A 147 -13.66 -13.25 1.09
CA GLU A 147 -14.20 -12.06 1.76
C GLU A 147 -13.32 -11.67 2.96
N THR A 148 -12.67 -10.53 2.84
CA THR A 148 -11.89 -9.89 3.91
C THR A 148 -11.69 -8.41 3.58
N VAL A 149 -11.00 -7.68 4.46
CA VAL A 149 -10.61 -6.30 4.18
C VAL A 149 -9.30 -6.27 3.39
N TYR A 150 -9.34 -5.60 2.27
CA TYR A 150 -8.19 -5.32 1.42
C TYR A 150 -7.93 -3.83 1.40
N LEU A 151 -6.67 -3.42 1.61
CA LEU A 151 -6.21 -2.07 1.33
C LEU A 151 -5.19 -2.16 0.21
N ASN A 152 -5.45 -1.45 -0.87
CA ASN A 152 -4.55 -1.44 -2.01
C ASN A 152 -4.00 -0.04 -2.26
N GLN A 153 -2.78 0.00 -2.77
CA GLN A 153 -2.14 1.19 -3.32
C GLN A 153 -1.69 0.88 -4.73
N TYR A 154 -1.78 1.88 -5.58
CA TYR A 154 -1.37 1.79 -6.97
C TYR A 154 -0.60 3.03 -7.38
N ARG A 155 0.45 2.85 -8.17
CA ARG A 155 1.24 3.94 -8.73
C ARG A 155 1.76 3.57 -10.12
N GLN A 156 1.71 4.52 -11.02
CA GLN A 156 2.27 4.47 -12.37
C GLN A 156 2.98 5.80 -12.68
N PRO A 157 3.72 5.93 -13.80
CA PRO A 157 4.48 7.16 -14.09
C PRO A 157 3.64 8.45 -14.03
N GLU A 158 2.40 8.39 -14.48
CA GLU A 158 1.49 9.54 -14.55
C GLU A 158 0.77 9.82 -13.20
N THR A 159 1.04 9.02 -12.17
CA THR A 159 0.46 9.26 -10.84
C THR A 159 1.08 10.50 -10.21
N PHE A 160 0.25 11.43 -9.82
CA PHE A 160 0.63 12.58 -9.01
C PHE A 160 -0.15 12.57 -7.70
N SER A 161 0.44 13.16 -6.67
CA SER A 161 -0.19 13.24 -5.35
C SER A 161 -0.83 14.61 -5.16
N VAL A 162 -2.10 14.63 -4.77
CA VAL A 162 -2.78 15.87 -4.35
C VAL A 162 -2.27 16.28 -2.98
N SER A 163 -2.17 15.34 -2.03
CA SER A 163 -1.52 15.53 -0.74
C SER A 163 -0.82 14.25 -0.30
N THR A 164 0.40 14.36 0.18
CA THR A 164 1.16 13.28 0.80
C THR A 164 1.13 13.36 2.32
N PHE A 165 0.60 14.47 2.87
CA PHE A 165 0.64 14.80 4.29
C PHE A 165 2.05 14.90 4.87
N SER A 166 3.05 15.00 4.01
CA SER A 166 4.48 15.06 4.36
C SER A 166 5.19 16.23 3.70
N GLU A 167 4.46 17.08 2.97
CA GLU A 167 4.99 18.22 2.21
C GLU A 167 5.61 19.29 3.11
N ASP A 168 4.94 19.59 4.23
CA ASP A 168 5.41 20.57 5.23
C ASP A 168 4.73 20.35 6.60
N LEU A 169 4.65 21.38 7.45
CA LEU A 169 3.99 21.34 8.75
C LEU A 169 2.71 22.21 8.80
N ASP A 170 2.34 22.83 7.69
CA ASP A 170 1.14 23.68 7.58
C ASP A 170 -0.05 22.80 7.15
N LEU A 171 -1.00 22.58 8.06
CA LEU A 171 -2.20 21.81 7.77
C LEU A 171 -3.10 22.40 6.69
N THR A 172 -2.89 23.66 6.31
CA THR A 172 -3.71 24.36 5.31
C THR A 172 -3.17 24.24 3.88
N THR A 173 -2.04 23.57 3.69
CA THR A 173 -1.41 23.31 2.39
C THR A 173 -1.57 21.85 1.96
N ALA A 174 -1.24 21.56 0.71
CA ALA A 174 -1.19 20.21 0.17
C ALA A 174 -0.03 20.11 -0.83
N SER A 175 0.37 18.88 -1.21
CA SER A 175 1.50 18.64 -2.13
C SER A 175 1.28 19.25 -3.51
N LEU A 176 0.05 19.34 -3.98
CA LEU A 176 -0.27 20.00 -5.24
C LEU A 176 -0.12 21.52 -5.07
N PRO A 177 0.70 22.19 -5.88
CA PRO A 177 0.92 23.63 -5.76
C PRO A 177 -0.36 24.47 -5.77
N GLU A 178 -0.37 25.53 -4.97
CA GLU A 178 -1.51 26.47 -4.83
C GLU A 178 -2.80 25.83 -4.29
N SER A 179 -2.76 24.58 -3.86
CA SER A 179 -3.89 23.95 -3.17
C SER A 179 -4.06 24.53 -1.77
N ARG A 180 -5.29 24.50 -1.30
CA ARG A 180 -5.65 24.90 0.06
C ARG A 180 -6.48 23.82 0.72
N VAL A 181 -6.20 23.63 2.01
CA VAL A 181 -6.91 22.66 2.84
C VAL A 181 -7.68 23.39 3.92
N CYS A 182 -8.92 22.97 4.15
CA CYS A 182 -9.70 23.42 5.29
C CYS A 182 -10.49 22.25 5.89
N ALA A 183 -10.83 22.40 7.16
CA ALA A 183 -11.62 21.43 7.89
C ALA A 183 -12.78 22.14 8.60
N GLU A 184 -13.95 21.50 8.60
CA GLU A 184 -15.16 21.98 9.24
C GLU A 184 -15.66 20.93 10.22
N ASP A 185 -16.09 21.35 11.39
CA ASP A 185 -16.72 20.51 12.43
C ASP A 185 -15.90 19.27 12.85
N LEU A 186 -14.58 19.31 12.67
CA LEU A 186 -13.67 18.26 13.12
C LEU A 186 -13.15 18.54 14.53
N SER A 187 -13.19 17.53 15.39
CA SER A 187 -12.59 17.57 16.73
C SER A 187 -11.10 17.18 16.70
N ILE A 188 -10.69 16.43 15.67
CA ILE A 188 -9.29 16.07 15.40
C ILE A 188 -9.00 16.40 13.94
N TRP A 189 -7.96 17.20 13.73
CA TRP A 189 -7.35 17.43 12.42
C TRP A 189 -5.84 17.60 12.62
N ARG A 190 -5.10 16.62 12.21
CA ARG A 190 -3.65 16.64 12.35
C ARG A 190 -2.98 15.71 11.33
N GLU A 191 -1.77 16.03 11.01
CA GLU A 191 -0.88 15.22 10.18
C GLU A 191 0.33 14.82 11.00
N GLN A 192 0.58 13.52 11.10
CA GLN A 192 1.71 13.00 11.86
C GLN A 192 2.17 11.65 11.33
N ALA A 193 3.41 11.28 11.61
CA ALA A 193 3.91 9.95 11.37
C ALA A 193 3.10 8.92 12.17
N LEU A 194 2.88 7.75 11.57
CA LEU A 194 2.29 6.61 12.27
C LEU A 194 3.32 6.01 13.20
N HIS A 195 2.94 5.86 14.47
CA HIS A 195 3.78 5.16 15.43
C HIS A 195 3.66 3.65 15.21
N LEU A 196 4.77 3.02 14.84
CA LEU A 196 4.88 1.60 14.58
C LEU A 196 5.64 0.92 15.72
N SER A 197 5.61 -0.43 15.77
CA SER A 197 6.27 -1.20 16.84
C SER A 197 7.76 -0.94 16.97
N TRP A 198 8.42 -0.52 15.89
CA TRP A 198 9.88 -0.33 15.82
C TRP A 198 10.30 1.08 15.41
N GLY A 199 9.45 2.07 15.62
CA GLY A 199 9.68 3.47 15.29
C GLY A 199 8.54 4.08 14.50
N ASP A 200 8.74 5.26 13.98
CA ASP A 200 7.73 5.96 13.19
C ASP A 200 7.77 5.52 11.73
N SER A 201 6.63 5.67 11.04
CA SER A 201 6.57 5.49 9.59
C SER A 201 7.44 6.53 8.87
N ASP A 202 7.91 6.18 7.67
CA ASP A 202 8.69 7.12 6.82
C ASP A 202 7.77 8.20 6.20
N THR A 203 6.45 8.03 6.28
CA THR A 203 5.43 8.93 5.75
C THR A 203 4.47 9.35 6.85
N ARG A 204 3.87 10.53 6.69
CA ARG A 204 2.82 11.02 7.59
C ARG A 204 1.45 10.55 7.12
N ALA A 205 0.49 10.57 8.02
CA ALA A 205 -0.91 10.26 7.75
C ALA A 205 -1.81 11.36 8.30
N LEU A 206 -2.92 11.57 7.63
CA LEU A 206 -3.97 12.47 8.06
C LEU A 206 -4.85 11.77 9.11
N PHE A 207 -5.04 12.42 10.25
CA PHE A 207 -5.95 11.98 11.30
C PHE A 207 -7.13 12.93 11.38
N LEU A 208 -8.31 12.40 11.11
CA LEU A 208 -9.58 13.10 11.22
C LEU A 208 -10.43 12.47 12.31
N GLY A 209 -11.08 13.29 13.12
CA GLY A 209 -12.03 12.83 14.11
C GLY A 209 -13.15 13.83 14.29
N TRP A 210 -14.33 13.35 14.63
CA TRP A 210 -15.52 14.17 14.87
C TRP A 210 -16.33 13.63 16.04
N ASN A 211 -17.15 14.48 16.61
CA ASN A 211 -18.02 14.11 17.74
C ASN A 211 -19.35 13.56 17.20
N THR A 212 -19.53 12.26 17.31
CA THR A 212 -20.75 11.56 16.84
C THR A 212 -21.99 11.86 17.67
N THR A 213 -21.86 12.43 18.89
CA THR A 213 -23.00 12.77 19.73
C THR A 213 -23.61 14.14 19.42
N GLN A 214 -22.96 14.95 18.61
CA GLN A 214 -23.43 16.26 18.16
C GLN A 214 -23.93 16.25 16.70
N SER A 215 -24.13 15.07 16.14
CA SER A 215 -24.23 14.85 14.68
C SER A 215 -25.50 15.36 13.98
N ASP A 216 -26.54 15.75 14.71
CA ASP A 216 -27.81 16.13 14.05
C ASP A 216 -27.76 17.52 13.40
N THR A 217 -26.71 18.31 13.65
CA THR A 217 -26.59 19.69 13.12
C THR A 217 -25.23 19.99 12.50
N LEU A 218 -24.22 19.13 12.66
CA LEU A 218 -22.86 19.33 12.18
C LEU A 218 -22.56 18.38 11.02
N ALA A 219 -21.89 18.90 10.00
CA ALA A 219 -21.43 18.14 8.82
C ALA A 219 -19.88 18.12 8.83
N PRO A 220 -19.23 17.20 9.57
CA PRO A 220 -17.79 17.12 9.58
C PRO A 220 -17.24 16.95 8.18
N ALA A 221 -16.33 17.84 7.76
CA ALA A 221 -15.80 17.84 6.42
C ALA A 221 -14.31 18.19 6.41
N TYR A 222 -13.61 17.62 5.44
CA TYR A 222 -12.22 17.93 5.10
C TYR A 222 -12.17 18.22 3.61
N HIS A 223 -11.72 19.40 3.25
CA HIS A 223 -11.73 19.88 1.86
C HIS A 223 -10.31 20.18 1.41
N ILE A 224 -9.96 19.66 0.24
CA ILE A 224 -8.79 20.10 -0.51
C ILE A 224 -9.30 20.80 -1.76
N THR A 225 -8.91 22.06 -1.95
CA THR A 225 -9.21 22.83 -3.15
C THR A 225 -7.93 23.09 -3.92
N TRP A 226 -7.98 23.05 -5.22
CA TRP A 226 -6.85 23.31 -6.11
C TRP A 226 -7.26 24.22 -7.26
N PRO A 227 -6.31 24.91 -7.92
CA PRO A 227 -6.60 25.79 -9.04
C PRO A 227 -7.29 25.06 -10.20
N GLU A 228 -8.17 25.76 -10.89
CA GLU A 228 -8.81 25.22 -12.10
C GLU A 228 -7.74 24.85 -13.14
N GLY A 229 -7.89 23.65 -13.71
CA GLY A 229 -6.94 23.11 -14.69
C GLY A 229 -5.67 22.50 -14.10
N ALA A 230 -5.45 22.55 -12.77
CA ALA A 230 -4.31 21.89 -12.15
C ALA A 230 -4.38 20.36 -12.27
N LEU A 231 -5.58 19.80 -12.32
CA LEU A 231 -5.83 18.40 -12.58
C LEU A 231 -6.64 18.28 -13.87
N ASN A 232 -6.07 17.67 -14.88
CA ASN A 232 -6.81 17.26 -16.06
C ASN A 232 -7.47 15.89 -15.78
N THR A 233 -8.55 15.92 -15.00
CA THR A 233 -9.29 14.70 -14.63
C THR A 233 -10.35 14.43 -15.68
N ASP A 234 -10.26 13.30 -16.36
CA ASP A 234 -11.35 12.76 -17.15
C ASP A 234 -12.14 11.72 -16.32
N LEU A 235 -13.19 11.16 -16.91
CA LEU A 235 -14.03 10.15 -16.26
C LEU A 235 -13.29 8.83 -15.95
N ASN A 236 -12.06 8.66 -16.43
CA ASN A 236 -11.22 7.49 -16.21
C ASN A 236 -10.18 7.72 -15.11
N THR A 237 -10.10 8.94 -14.56
CA THR A 237 -9.16 9.25 -13.48
C THR A 237 -9.63 8.60 -12.18
N VAL A 238 -8.77 7.79 -11.60
CA VAL A 238 -9.00 7.18 -10.29
C VAL A 238 -8.35 8.06 -9.23
N ILE A 239 -9.17 8.56 -8.29
CA ILE A 239 -8.67 9.24 -7.08
C ILE A 239 -8.56 8.18 -5.99
N THR A 240 -7.35 7.93 -5.52
CA THR A 240 -7.03 6.99 -4.44
C THR A 240 -6.48 7.73 -3.23
#